data_28dbde9612c2c3bda5b130319ecbd6a0
#
_entry.id   28dbde9612c2c3bda5b130319ecbd6a0
#
_cell.length_a   1.000
_cell.length_b   1.000
_cell.length_c   1.000
_cell.angle_alpha   90.00
_cell.angle_beta   90.00
_cell.angle_gamma   90.00
#
_symmetry.space_group_name_H-M   'P 1'
#
loop_
_entity.id
_entity.type
_entity.pdbx_description
1 polymer ?
#
loop_
_entity_poly.entity_id
_entity_poly.type
_entity_poly.pdbx_seq_one_letter_code
_entity_poly.pdbx_strand_id
1 'polypeptide(L)'
;GSPESGVRLMCCQVFDDVGSASIEELMTWSADHGAVISQNSWNYVGLSDLSQSGKEAIDYFIEHAGCDEQGNQIGPMKGGIVIFAAGNDGVATPQYPAAYEPVVAVASLGADLRKASSSNYGDWIDLAALGGDANNGDERYGVYSTIPDGHYGFASGTSMACPQVSGIAALAVAAFGGPGFTNDRLKELLLGSGRRQLVENYNPEYVGQLGSCLLYTSDAA
;
A
#
# COMPACT_ATOMS: atom_id res chain seq x y z
N GLY A 1 -7.24 4.82 13.39
CA GLY A 1 -6.53 4.72 14.68
C GLY A 1 -7.22 5.56 15.73
N SER A 2 -7.14 5.17 16.99
CA SER A 2 -7.58 6.04 18.08
C SER A 2 -6.59 7.22 18.22
N PRO A 3 -6.98 8.37 18.81
CA PRO A 3 -6.04 9.44 19.14
C PRO A 3 -4.86 8.99 20.01
N GLU A 4 -5.02 7.87 20.70
CA GLU A 4 -4.01 7.25 21.58
C GLU A 4 -2.99 6.38 20.81
N SER A 5 -3.29 5.99 19.57
CA SER A 5 -2.39 5.15 18.76
C SER A 5 -1.11 5.86 18.30
N GLY A 6 -1.05 7.19 18.43
CA GLY A 6 0.07 7.99 17.93
C GLY A 6 0.17 8.11 16.41
N VAL A 7 -0.66 7.39 15.65
CA VAL A 7 -0.69 7.45 14.18
C VAL A 7 -1.36 8.74 13.73
N ARG A 8 -0.70 9.49 12.85
CA ARG A 8 -1.20 10.71 12.23
C ARG A 8 -1.28 10.53 10.72
N LEU A 9 -2.28 11.15 10.10
CA LEU A 9 -2.43 11.17 8.65
C LEU A 9 -1.95 12.53 8.11
N MET A 10 -1.10 12.46 7.08
CA MET A 10 -0.70 13.58 6.25
C MET A 10 -1.40 13.42 4.91
N CYS A 11 -2.41 14.26 4.64
CA CYS A 11 -3.17 14.18 3.39
C CYS A 11 -2.47 15.02 2.32
N CYS A 12 -1.99 14.37 1.27
CA CYS A 12 -1.38 15.00 0.10
C CYS A 12 -2.34 14.87 -1.08
N GLN A 13 -2.66 16.00 -1.73
CA GLN A 13 -3.55 16.02 -2.89
C GLN A 13 -2.75 15.78 -4.16
N VAL A 14 -3.03 14.67 -4.85
CA VAL A 14 -2.34 14.26 -6.08
C VAL A 14 -3.10 14.71 -7.33
N PHE A 15 -4.42 14.79 -7.24
CA PHE A 15 -5.30 15.13 -8.37
C PHE A 15 -6.11 16.37 -8.05
N ASP A 16 -5.98 17.40 -8.88
CA ASP A 16 -6.72 18.65 -8.78
C ASP A 16 -6.94 19.26 -10.17
N ASP A 17 -8.04 19.94 -10.34
CA ASP A 17 -8.38 20.70 -11.57
C ASP A 17 -7.56 22.00 -11.69
N VAL A 18 -6.88 22.44 -10.65
CA VAL A 18 -6.20 23.76 -10.57
C VAL A 18 -4.67 23.67 -10.56
N GLY A 19 -4.10 22.48 -10.59
CA GLY A 19 -2.67 22.21 -10.58
C GLY A 19 -2.23 21.48 -9.31
N SER A 20 -2.27 20.17 -9.40
CA SER A 20 -1.73 19.29 -8.37
C SER A 20 -0.22 19.41 -8.30
N ALA A 21 0.33 19.22 -7.11
CA ALA A 21 1.76 18.99 -6.95
C ALA A 21 2.14 17.69 -7.68
N SER A 22 3.33 17.64 -8.25
CA SER A 22 3.83 16.42 -8.88
C SER A 22 4.07 15.33 -7.82
N ILE A 23 4.11 14.06 -8.25
CA ILE A 23 4.47 12.96 -7.35
C ILE A 23 5.85 13.20 -6.72
N GLU A 24 6.77 13.76 -7.49
CA GLU A 24 8.11 14.09 -7.06
C GLU A 24 8.09 15.07 -5.87
N GLU A 25 7.30 16.13 -5.99
CA GLU A 25 7.14 17.13 -4.92
C GLU A 25 6.47 16.53 -3.69
N LEU A 26 5.42 15.73 -3.88
CA LEU A 26 4.67 15.13 -2.76
C LEU A 26 5.49 14.09 -2.00
N MET A 27 6.25 13.25 -2.69
CA MET A 27 7.11 12.24 -2.06
C MET A 27 8.22 12.90 -1.25
N THR A 28 8.96 13.84 -1.83
CA THR A 28 10.06 14.53 -1.13
C THR A 28 9.53 15.37 0.02
N TRP A 29 8.48 16.18 -0.21
CA TRP A 29 7.90 17.01 0.83
C TRP A 29 7.39 16.18 2.03
N SER A 30 6.68 15.08 1.77
CA SER A 30 6.14 14.26 2.86
C SER A 30 7.22 13.54 3.67
N ALA A 31 8.31 13.09 3.03
CA ALA A 31 9.49 12.56 3.71
C ALA A 31 10.11 13.60 4.66
N ASP A 32 10.35 14.80 4.15
CA ASP A 32 10.95 15.91 4.90
C ASP A 32 10.07 16.42 6.07
N HIS A 33 8.75 16.17 5.99
CA HIS A 33 7.79 16.56 7.02
C HIS A 33 7.38 15.41 7.96
N GLY A 34 8.15 14.30 7.95
CA GLY A 34 8.07 13.24 8.96
C GLY A 34 7.13 12.09 8.65
N ALA A 35 6.60 11.99 7.42
CA ALA A 35 5.93 10.77 6.98
C ALA A 35 6.97 9.65 6.81
N VAL A 36 6.65 8.45 7.28
CA VAL A 36 7.50 7.25 7.09
C VAL A 36 6.75 6.13 6.34
N ILE A 37 5.46 6.32 6.08
CA ILE A 37 4.63 5.41 5.28
C ILE A 37 3.91 6.25 4.23
N SER A 38 4.13 5.95 2.95
CA SER A 38 3.41 6.54 1.82
C SER A 38 2.38 5.54 1.31
N GLN A 39 1.08 5.90 1.37
CA GLN A 39 -0.03 5.08 0.90
C GLN A 39 -0.62 5.68 -0.37
N ASN A 40 -0.72 4.88 -1.44
CA ASN A 40 -1.06 5.35 -2.77
C ASN A 40 -2.08 4.42 -3.44
N SER A 41 -3.31 4.89 -3.58
CA SER A 41 -4.40 4.16 -4.24
C SER A 41 -4.69 4.70 -5.64
N TRP A 42 -3.64 4.82 -6.46
CA TRP A 42 -3.71 5.31 -7.84
C TRP A 42 -2.59 4.71 -8.67
N ASN A 43 -2.68 4.81 -9.99
CA ASN A 43 -1.67 4.40 -10.96
C ASN A 43 -1.69 5.30 -12.20
N TYR A 44 -0.60 5.27 -12.97
CA TYR A 44 -0.58 5.86 -14.30
C TYR A 44 -1.16 4.90 -15.32
N VAL A 45 -2.03 5.40 -16.18
CA VAL A 45 -2.62 4.61 -17.26
C VAL A 45 -1.67 4.58 -18.46
N GLY A 46 -1.34 3.37 -18.93
CA GLY A 46 -0.61 3.18 -20.19
C GLY A 46 0.90 3.42 -20.13
N LEU A 47 1.48 3.60 -18.93
CA LEU A 47 2.92 3.67 -18.79
C LEU A 47 3.54 2.26 -18.71
N SER A 48 4.60 2.05 -19.48
CA SER A 48 5.43 0.83 -19.43
C SER A 48 6.58 0.90 -18.43
N ASP A 49 6.87 2.09 -17.89
CA ASP A 49 7.88 2.35 -16.84
C ASP A 49 7.65 3.74 -16.24
N LEU A 50 8.22 3.98 -15.07
CA LEU A 50 8.26 5.31 -14.45
C LEU A 50 9.31 6.22 -15.12
N SER A 51 9.05 7.53 -15.07
CA SER A 51 10.07 8.53 -15.35
C SER A 51 11.24 8.39 -14.37
N GLN A 52 12.43 8.82 -14.79
CA GLN A 52 13.59 8.81 -13.90
C GLN A 52 13.37 9.68 -12.65
N SER A 53 12.74 10.85 -12.80
CA SER A 53 12.37 11.73 -11.67
C SER A 53 11.38 11.06 -10.71
N GLY A 54 10.40 10.30 -11.23
CA GLY A 54 9.46 9.56 -10.40
C GLY A 54 10.13 8.45 -9.58
N LYS A 55 11.08 7.73 -10.19
CA LYS A 55 11.90 6.74 -9.47
C LYS A 55 12.73 7.39 -8.37
N GLU A 56 13.45 8.47 -8.70
CA GLU A 56 14.29 9.22 -7.75
C GLU A 56 13.48 9.76 -6.56
N ALA A 57 12.24 10.19 -6.78
CA ALA A 57 11.38 10.67 -5.70
C ALA A 57 10.91 9.53 -4.76
N ILE A 58 10.58 8.38 -5.33
CA ILE A 58 10.23 7.19 -4.54
C ILE A 58 11.45 6.72 -3.74
N ASP A 59 12.61 6.62 -4.37
CA ASP A 59 13.87 6.24 -3.72
C ASP A 59 14.24 7.23 -2.62
N TYR A 60 14.06 8.53 -2.86
CA TYR A 60 14.25 9.56 -1.84
C TYR A 60 13.38 9.31 -0.60
N PHE A 61 12.09 9.03 -0.77
CA PHE A 61 11.21 8.72 0.35
C PHE A 61 11.68 7.48 1.11
N ILE A 62 12.08 6.42 0.38
CA ILE A 62 12.54 5.16 0.97
C ILE A 62 13.84 5.37 1.77
N GLU A 63 14.75 6.18 1.29
CA GLU A 63 16.06 6.38 1.91
C GLU A 63 16.06 7.43 3.03
N HIS A 64 15.31 8.53 2.87
CA HIS A 64 15.43 9.72 3.71
C HIS A 64 14.31 9.93 4.72
N ALA A 65 13.13 9.32 4.53
CA ALA A 65 12.03 9.49 5.47
C ALA A 65 12.43 9.07 6.89
N GLY A 66 12.05 9.85 7.88
CA GLY A 66 12.39 9.61 9.28
C GLY A 66 13.86 9.87 9.66
N CYS A 67 14.62 10.52 8.76
CA CYS A 67 16.02 10.89 8.97
C CYS A 67 16.22 12.40 8.97
N ASP A 68 17.33 12.86 9.56
CA ASP A 68 17.84 14.23 9.38
C ASP A 68 18.70 14.33 8.09
N GLU A 69 19.17 15.54 7.77
CA GLU A 69 20.03 15.80 6.61
C GLU A 69 21.36 15.00 6.62
N GLN A 70 21.78 14.52 7.79
CA GLN A 70 22.99 13.71 7.97
C GLN A 70 22.69 12.21 7.92
N GLY A 71 21.44 11.81 7.67
CA GLY A 71 20.99 10.42 7.60
C GLY A 71 20.83 9.73 8.96
N ASN A 72 20.80 10.50 10.08
CA ASN A 72 20.51 9.94 11.40
C ASN A 72 19.01 9.79 11.56
N GLN A 73 18.59 8.70 12.18
CA GLN A 73 17.18 8.49 12.50
C GLN A 73 16.67 9.51 13.52
N ILE A 74 15.61 10.25 13.15
CA ILE A 74 14.89 11.19 14.02
C ILE A 74 13.41 10.81 14.17
N GLY A 75 12.88 9.98 13.26
CA GLY A 75 11.52 9.48 13.26
C GLY A 75 11.38 8.11 13.96
N PRO A 76 10.16 7.55 13.95
CA PRO A 76 9.90 6.24 14.54
C PRO A 76 10.54 5.08 13.76
N MET A 77 10.97 5.34 12.53
CA MET A 77 11.62 4.40 11.63
C MET A 77 12.69 5.13 10.81
N LYS A 78 13.81 4.48 10.54
CA LYS A 78 14.83 4.95 9.61
C LYS A 78 14.47 4.48 8.20
N GLY A 79 14.36 5.40 7.27
CA GLY A 79 13.83 5.16 5.93
C GLY A 79 12.31 5.08 5.89
N GLY A 80 11.73 5.15 4.71
CA GLY A 80 10.29 5.07 4.46
C GLY A 80 9.87 3.79 3.76
N ILE A 81 8.56 3.51 3.77
CA ILE A 81 7.96 2.47 2.95
C ILE A 81 6.91 3.09 2.03
N VAL A 82 6.95 2.73 0.74
CA VAL A 82 6.02 3.21 -0.28
C VAL A 82 5.14 2.05 -0.72
N ILE A 83 3.83 2.20 -0.58
CA ILE A 83 2.84 1.15 -0.82
C ILE A 83 1.86 1.64 -1.89
N PHE A 84 1.68 0.85 -2.95
CA PHE A 84 0.79 1.17 -4.06
C PHE A 84 -0.25 0.08 -4.33
N ALA A 85 -1.43 0.52 -4.74
CA ALA A 85 -2.44 -0.36 -5.30
C ALA A 85 -1.99 -0.91 -6.66
N ALA A 86 -2.19 -2.22 -6.90
CA ALA A 86 -1.71 -2.90 -8.11
C ALA A 86 -2.47 -2.52 -9.39
N GLY A 87 -3.66 -1.89 -9.27
CA GLY A 87 -4.53 -1.57 -10.38
C GLY A 87 -5.68 -2.55 -10.57
N ASN A 88 -6.67 -2.15 -11.38
CA ASN A 88 -7.99 -2.79 -11.42
C ASN A 88 -8.42 -3.21 -12.84
N ASP A 89 -7.48 -3.64 -13.68
CA ASP A 89 -7.75 -4.05 -15.08
C ASP A 89 -7.83 -5.57 -15.26
N GLY A 90 -7.58 -6.35 -14.19
CA GLY A 90 -7.61 -7.81 -14.21
C GLY A 90 -6.49 -8.44 -15.06
N VAL A 91 -5.35 -7.77 -15.21
CA VAL A 91 -4.24 -8.16 -16.09
C VAL A 91 -2.98 -8.49 -15.32
N ALA A 92 -2.11 -9.30 -15.95
CA ALA A 92 -0.79 -9.63 -15.42
C ALA A 92 0.29 -8.58 -15.76
N THR A 93 0.00 -7.70 -16.71
CA THR A 93 0.94 -6.67 -17.15
C THR A 93 1.29 -5.73 -16.01
N PRO A 94 2.59 -5.51 -15.72
CA PRO A 94 3.02 -4.57 -14.69
C PRO A 94 2.44 -3.17 -14.91
N GLN A 95 1.95 -2.56 -13.84
CA GLN A 95 1.44 -1.19 -13.84
C GLN A 95 2.21 -0.32 -12.86
N TYR A 96 2.54 0.88 -13.28
CA TYR A 96 3.40 1.79 -12.51
C TYR A 96 2.56 2.89 -11.83
N PRO A 97 2.96 3.30 -10.62
CA PRO A 97 4.22 3.03 -9.90
C PRO A 97 4.31 1.67 -9.18
N ALA A 98 3.23 0.91 -9.02
CA ALA A 98 3.18 -0.29 -8.19
C ALA A 98 4.23 -1.35 -8.58
N ALA A 99 4.52 -1.50 -9.87
CA ALA A 99 5.50 -2.48 -10.37
C ALA A 99 6.97 -2.00 -10.29
N TYR A 100 7.24 -0.83 -9.72
CA TYR A 100 8.61 -0.41 -9.43
C TYR A 100 9.14 -1.20 -8.23
N GLU A 101 10.22 -1.95 -8.39
CA GLU A 101 10.70 -2.97 -7.44
C GLU A 101 10.81 -2.51 -5.96
N PRO A 102 11.30 -1.30 -5.64
CA PRO A 102 11.37 -0.85 -4.24
C PRO A 102 10.00 -0.65 -3.57
N VAL A 103 8.94 -0.47 -4.35
CA VAL A 103 7.56 -0.26 -3.88
C VAL A 103 6.97 -1.58 -3.37
N VAL A 104 5.99 -1.49 -2.47
CA VAL A 104 5.16 -2.64 -2.08
C VAL A 104 3.86 -2.62 -2.88
N ALA A 105 3.72 -3.54 -3.80
CA ALA A 105 2.55 -3.68 -4.66
C ALA A 105 1.46 -4.53 -4.00
N VAL A 106 0.21 -4.02 -3.94
CA VAL A 106 -0.89 -4.65 -3.23
C VAL A 106 -2.04 -5.03 -4.17
N ALA A 107 -2.30 -6.34 -4.31
CA ALA A 107 -3.46 -6.89 -5.01
C ALA A 107 -4.71 -6.95 -4.11
N SER A 108 -5.88 -7.09 -4.72
CA SER A 108 -7.16 -7.20 -4.03
C SER A 108 -7.70 -8.62 -3.99
N LEU A 109 -8.18 -9.03 -2.81
CA LEU A 109 -8.97 -10.24 -2.59
C LEU A 109 -10.40 -9.87 -2.21
N GLY A 110 -11.35 -10.71 -2.62
CA GLY A 110 -12.70 -10.71 -2.09
C GLY A 110 -12.78 -11.29 -0.67
N ALA A 111 -13.96 -11.19 -0.05
CA ALA A 111 -14.20 -11.75 1.28
C ALA A 111 -14.06 -13.28 1.35
N ASP A 112 -14.13 -13.96 0.21
CA ASP A 112 -13.89 -15.39 0.05
C ASP A 112 -12.42 -15.75 -0.15
N LEU A 113 -11.51 -14.80 0.00
CA LEU A 113 -10.06 -14.90 -0.21
C LEU A 113 -9.64 -15.19 -1.66
N ARG A 114 -10.56 -15.13 -2.60
CA ARG A 114 -10.24 -15.25 -4.03
C ARG A 114 -9.78 -13.89 -4.56
N LYS A 115 -8.92 -13.94 -5.57
CA LYS A 115 -8.52 -12.73 -6.30
C LYS A 115 -9.77 -11.98 -6.78
N ALA A 116 -9.89 -10.72 -6.42
CA ALA A 116 -10.96 -9.89 -6.97
C ALA A 116 -10.89 -9.88 -8.50
N SER A 117 -12.04 -9.94 -9.15
CA SER A 117 -12.12 -10.10 -10.62
C SER A 117 -11.35 -8.99 -11.36
N SER A 118 -11.41 -7.76 -10.84
CA SER A 118 -10.69 -6.61 -11.38
C SER A 118 -9.23 -6.52 -10.96
N SER A 119 -8.79 -7.20 -9.88
CA SER A 119 -7.42 -7.04 -9.40
C SER A 119 -6.38 -7.45 -10.43
N ASN A 120 -5.39 -6.60 -10.66
CA ASN A 120 -4.18 -6.98 -11.35
C ASN A 120 -3.40 -8.01 -10.54
N TYR A 121 -2.55 -8.79 -11.21
CA TYR A 121 -1.79 -9.90 -10.66
C TYR A 121 -0.47 -10.06 -11.41
N GLY A 122 0.44 -10.86 -10.90
CA GLY A 122 1.75 -11.12 -11.53
C GLY A 122 2.83 -11.35 -10.48
N ASP A 123 4.01 -11.69 -10.93
CA ASP A 123 5.20 -11.92 -10.09
C ASP A 123 5.74 -10.63 -9.43
N TRP A 124 5.28 -9.48 -9.91
CA TRP A 124 5.58 -8.15 -9.37
C TRP A 124 4.68 -7.75 -8.19
N ILE A 125 3.71 -8.58 -7.79
CA ILE A 125 2.87 -8.34 -6.60
C ILE A 125 3.57 -8.85 -5.35
N ASP A 126 3.68 -7.99 -4.34
CA ASP A 126 4.27 -8.33 -3.05
C ASP A 126 3.27 -8.91 -2.06
N LEU A 127 2.09 -8.28 -1.97
CA LEU A 127 1.06 -8.59 -0.99
C LEU A 127 -0.34 -8.56 -1.61
N ALA A 128 -1.24 -9.30 -0.99
CA ALA A 128 -2.67 -9.18 -1.25
C ALA A 128 -3.42 -8.87 0.06
N ALA A 129 -4.50 -8.09 -0.04
CA ALA A 129 -5.36 -7.77 1.10
C ALA A 129 -6.84 -7.72 0.67
N LEU A 130 -7.76 -7.67 1.65
CA LEU A 130 -9.20 -7.67 1.39
C LEU A 130 -9.64 -6.31 0.83
N GLY A 131 -9.69 -6.17 -0.48
CA GLY A 131 -10.18 -4.97 -1.16
C GLY A 131 -11.63 -5.09 -1.66
N GLY A 132 -12.25 -6.26 -1.45
CA GLY A 132 -13.60 -6.57 -1.95
C GLY A 132 -13.63 -6.93 -3.43
N ASP A 133 -14.75 -7.50 -3.87
CA ASP A 133 -15.07 -7.80 -5.27
C ASP A 133 -16.55 -7.56 -5.54
N ALA A 134 -16.96 -6.31 -5.77
CA ALA A 134 -18.33 -5.91 -6.06
C ALA A 134 -18.76 -6.18 -7.51
N ASN A 135 -17.89 -6.74 -8.37
CA ASN A 135 -18.24 -7.04 -9.75
C ASN A 135 -19.29 -8.14 -9.90
N ASN A 136 -19.64 -8.83 -8.81
CA ASN A 136 -20.76 -9.77 -8.74
C ASN A 136 -22.13 -9.08 -8.69
N GLY A 137 -22.19 -7.75 -8.80
CA GLY A 137 -23.43 -6.97 -8.84
C GLY A 137 -24.02 -6.65 -7.45
N ASP A 138 -23.36 -7.05 -6.37
CA ASP A 138 -23.75 -6.70 -5.00
C ASP A 138 -22.61 -5.90 -4.34
N GLU A 139 -22.86 -4.60 -4.14
CA GLU A 139 -21.90 -3.67 -3.53
C GLU A 139 -21.45 -4.09 -2.12
N ARG A 140 -22.27 -4.90 -1.40
CA ARG A 140 -21.94 -5.40 -0.07
C ARG A 140 -20.74 -6.36 -0.03
N TYR A 141 -20.27 -6.84 -1.19
CA TYR A 141 -18.98 -7.52 -1.31
C TYR A 141 -17.79 -6.56 -1.35
N GLY A 142 -18.04 -5.25 -1.30
CA GLY A 142 -17.01 -4.23 -1.14
C GLY A 142 -16.61 -4.01 0.32
N VAL A 143 -15.64 -3.14 0.51
CA VAL A 143 -15.18 -2.65 1.81
C VAL A 143 -16.08 -1.49 2.24
N TYR A 144 -16.71 -1.61 3.42
CA TYR A 144 -17.54 -0.56 3.99
C TYR A 144 -16.67 0.48 4.69
N SER A 145 -16.79 1.73 4.30
CA SER A 145 -15.98 2.82 4.86
C SER A 145 -16.70 4.17 4.73
N THR A 146 -16.04 5.21 5.24
CA THR A 146 -16.48 6.61 5.10
C THR A 146 -16.39 7.07 3.65
N ILE A 147 -17.39 7.83 3.20
CA ILE A 147 -17.42 8.52 1.92
C ILE A 147 -17.69 10.01 2.15
N PRO A 148 -17.55 10.89 1.13
CA PRO A 148 -17.81 12.33 1.28
C PRO A 148 -19.15 12.65 1.92
N ASP A 149 -19.29 13.87 2.43
CA ASP A 149 -20.50 14.44 3.04
C ASP A 149 -20.96 13.74 4.32
N GLY A 150 -20.05 13.07 5.04
CA GLY A 150 -20.36 12.43 6.33
C GLY A 150 -21.15 11.12 6.20
N HIS A 151 -21.17 10.53 5.02
CA HIS A 151 -21.84 9.27 4.74
C HIS A 151 -20.88 8.06 4.84
N TYR A 152 -21.47 6.87 4.70
CA TYR A 152 -20.78 5.58 4.63
C TYR A 152 -21.24 4.84 3.37
N GLY A 153 -20.36 4.09 2.76
CA GLY A 153 -20.65 3.32 1.55
C GLY A 153 -19.67 2.17 1.35
N PHE A 154 -19.95 1.38 0.33
CA PHE A 154 -19.11 0.27 -0.08
C PHE A 154 -18.28 0.67 -1.30
N ALA A 155 -17.02 0.26 -1.32
CA ALA A 155 -16.16 0.36 -2.49
C ALA A 155 -15.29 -0.91 -2.60
N SER A 156 -14.90 -1.28 -3.81
CA SER A 156 -14.04 -2.42 -4.05
C SER A 156 -12.89 -2.10 -5.00
N GLY A 157 -11.79 -2.80 -4.83
CA GLY A 157 -10.61 -2.68 -5.66
C GLY A 157 -9.31 -2.69 -4.88
N THR A 158 -8.21 -2.70 -5.61
CA THR A 158 -6.86 -2.61 -5.03
C THR A 158 -6.65 -1.31 -4.24
N SER A 159 -7.43 -0.26 -4.56
CA SER A 159 -7.47 1.00 -3.81
C SER A 159 -7.98 0.84 -2.37
N MET A 160 -8.78 -0.21 -2.06
CA MET A 160 -9.26 -0.53 -0.71
C MET A 160 -8.36 -1.55 -0.02
N ALA A 161 -7.66 -2.40 -0.77
CA ALA A 161 -6.67 -3.33 -0.25
C ALA A 161 -5.39 -2.61 0.24
N CYS A 162 -4.88 -1.68 -0.55
CA CYS A 162 -3.65 -0.92 -0.27
C CYS A 162 -3.65 -0.21 1.10
N PRO A 163 -4.69 0.55 1.51
CA PRO A 163 -4.72 1.21 2.81
C PRO A 163 -4.81 0.23 3.99
N GLN A 164 -5.29 -1.00 3.80
CA GLN A 164 -5.25 -2.01 4.87
C GLN A 164 -3.80 -2.44 5.16
N VAL A 165 -2.99 -2.66 4.11
CA VAL A 165 -1.56 -2.94 4.27
C VAL A 165 -0.85 -1.77 4.94
N SER A 166 -1.15 -0.54 4.53
CA SER A 166 -0.58 0.68 5.12
C SER A 166 -0.99 0.84 6.60
N GLY A 167 -2.23 0.49 6.93
CA GLY A 167 -2.71 0.47 8.32
C GLY A 167 -1.98 -0.55 9.18
N ILE A 168 -1.73 -1.76 8.66
CA ILE A 168 -0.94 -2.79 9.34
C ILE A 168 0.52 -2.32 9.51
N ALA A 169 1.10 -1.70 8.49
CA ALA A 169 2.43 -1.09 8.57
C ALA A 169 2.49 -0.03 9.68
N ALA A 170 1.48 0.83 9.78
CA ALA A 170 1.40 1.85 10.84
C ALA A 170 1.28 1.23 12.24
N LEU A 171 0.53 0.14 12.39
CA LEU A 171 0.45 -0.60 13.66
C LEU A 171 1.79 -1.25 14.01
N ALA A 172 2.50 -1.81 13.04
CA ALA A 172 3.83 -2.37 13.26
C ALA A 172 4.84 -1.29 13.68
N VAL A 173 4.83 -0.12 13.03
CA VAL A 173 5.67 1.02 13.45
C VAL A 173 5.27 1.51 14.83
N ALA A 174 3.98 1.56 15.18
CA ALA A 174 3.53 1.93 16.51
C ALA A 174 3.97 0.94 17.60
N ALA A 175 4.10 -0.34 17.26
CA ALA A 175 4.48 -1.39 18.20
C ALA A 175 6.00 -1.56 18.33
N PHE A 176 6.74 -1.42 17.26
CA PHE A 176 8.16 -1.76 17.18
C PHE A 176 9.07 -0.57 16.83
N GLY A 177 8.47 0.56 16.42
CA GLY A 177 9.20 1.75 16.01
C GLY A 177 10.04 2.35 17.17
N GLY A 178 11.12 2.99 16.80
CA GLY A 178 12.08 3.59 17.72
C GLY A 178 13.52 3.45 17.22
N PRO A 179 14.50 3.80 18.02
CA PRO A 179 15.90 3.78 17.61
C PRO A 179 16.35 2.42 17.07
N GLY A 180 16.84 2.43 15.82
CA GLY A 180 17.31 1.22 15.13
C GLY A 180 16.24 0.42 14.39
N PHE A 181 14.96 0.82 14.44
CA PHE A 181 13.93 0.23 13.58
C PHE A 181 14.02 0.82 12.16
N THR A 182 14.08 -0.03 11.16
CA THR A 182 14.28 0.38 9.75
C THR A 182 13.10 0.00 8.86
N ASN A 183 12.99 0.66 7.71
CA ASN A 183 12.03 0.31 6.68
C ASN A 183 12.23 -1.12 6.14
N ASP A 184 13.48 -1.59 5.99
CA ASP A 184 13.76 -2.98 5.63
C ASP A 184 13.17 -3.96 6.65
N ARG A 185 13.33 -3.66 7.94
CA ARG A 185 12.74 -4.50 8.99
C ARG A 185 11.21 -4.48 8.95
N LEU A 186 10.61 -3.34 8.64
CA LEU A 186 9.16 -3.25 8.44
C LEU A 186 8.73 -4.07 7.22
N LYS A 187 9.42 -3.94 6.07
CA LYS A 187 9.12 -4.71 4.84
C LYS A 187 9.24 -6.22 5.12
N GLU A 188 10.29 -6.66 5.81
CA GLU A 188 10.43 -8.06 6.25
C GLU A 188 9.25 -8.55 7.12
N LEU A 189 8.81 -7.74 8.09
CA LEU A 189 7.66 -8.09 8.94
C LEU A 189 6.37 -8.21 8.14
N LEU A 190 6.11 -7.29 7.21
CA LEU A 190 4.93 -7.31 6.37
C LEU A 190 4.93 -8.54 5.44
N LEU A 191 6.02 -8.78 4.72
CA LEU A 191 6.15 -9.90 3.79
C LEU A 191 6.19 -11.25 4.51
N GLY A 192 6.91 -11.31 5.64
CA GLY A 192 7.09 -12.53 6.43
C GLY A 192 5.86 -12.94 7.25
N SER A 193 5.00 -12.00 7.64
CA SER A 193 3.74 -12.30 8.35
C SER A 193 2.61 -12.74 7.41
N GLY A 194 2.80 -12.58 6.10
CA GLY A 194 1.80 -12.95 5.10
C GLY A 194 1.63 -14.46 4.97
N ARG A 195 0.38 -14.90 4.80
CA ARG A 195 0.02 -16.31 4.62
C ARG A 195 -0.03 -16.67 3.14
N ARG A 196 1.13 -16.81 2.48
CA ARG A 196 1.23 -17.18 1.06
C ARG A 196 0.45 -18.46 0.73
N GLN A 197 0.65 -19.53 1.49
CA GLN A 197 -0.01 -20.81 1.26
C GLN A 197 -1.55 -20.70 1.31
N LEU A 198 -2.09 -19.82 2.15
CA LEU A 198 -3.52 -19.59 2.21
C LEU A 198 -4.02 -18.96 0.90
N VAL A 199 -3.33 -17.95 0.39
CA VAL A 199 -3.68 -17.29 -0.89
C VAL A 199 -3.64 -18.30 -2.02
N GLU A 200 -2.59 -19.09 -2.13
CA GLU A 200 -2.41 -20.10 -3.19
C GLU A 200 -3.47 -21.21 -3.13
N ASN A 201 -3.89 -21.63 -1.93
CA ASN A 201 -4.95 -22.64 -1.77
C ASN A 201 -6.31 -22.15 -2.30
N TYR A 202 -6.61 -20.85 -2.13
CA TYR A 202 -7.86 -20.26 -2.65
C TYR A 202 -7.74 -19.79 -4.10
N ASN A 203 -6.51 -19.65 -4.63
CA ASN A 203 -6.22 -19.12 -5.96
C ASN A 203 -5.20 -20.00 -6.69
N PRO A 204 -5.50 -21.29 -6.94
CA PRO A 204 -4.54 -22.22 -7.54
C PRO A 204 -4.12 -21.83 -8.97
N GLU A 205 -4.91 -21.04 -9.67
CA GLU A 205 -4.61 -20.49 -10.99
C GLU A 205 -3.63 -19.30 -10.97
N TYR A 206 -3.37 -18.72 -9.78
CA TYR A 206 -2.50 -17.55 -9.59
C TYR A 206 -1.32 -17.81 -8.64
N VAL A 207 -0.85 -19.05 -8.56
CA VAL A 207 0.29 -19.42 -7.71
C VAL A 207 1.52 -18.54 -8.05
N GLY A 208 2.10 -17.91 -7.05
CA GLY A 208 3.24 -17.01 -7.21
C GLY A 208 2.91 -15.63 -7.79
N GLN A 209 1.64 -15.30 -8.04
CA GLN A 209 1.22 -14.08 -8.73
C GLN A 209 0.40 -13.11 -7.88
N LEU A 210 0.20 -13.40 -6.60
CA LEU A 210 -0.57 -12.56 -5.66
C LEU A 210 0.24 -12.21 -4.40
N GLY A 211 1.53 -12.52 -4.38
CA GLY A 211 2.37 -12.31 -3.20
C GLY A 211 1.91 -13.10 -1.98
N SER A 212 2.08 -12.51 -0.80
CA SER A 212 1.58 -13.04 0.48
C SER A 212 0.30 -12.32 0.90
N CYS A 213 -0.65 -12.97 1.59
CA CYS A 213 -1.84 -12.30 2.10
C CYS A 213 -1.61 -11.81 3.53
N LEU A 214 -1.82 -10.52 3.76
CA LEU A 214 -1.96 -9.96 5.09
C LEU A 214 -3.44 -10.06 5.52
N LEU A 215 -3.73 -11.07 6.33
CA LEU A 215 -4.99 -11.16 7.06
C LEU A 215 -4.72 -10.74 8.51
N TYR A 216 -5.33 -9.64 8.93
CA TYR A 216 -5.42 -9.34 10.35
C TYR A 216 -6.46 -10.27 10.96
N THR A 217 -6.02 -11.37 11.56
CA THR A 217 -6.86 -12.23 12.38
C THR A 217 -6.43 -12.10 13.83
N SER A 218 -7.40 -12.12 14.74
CA SER A 218 -7.18 -12.14 16.19
C SER A 218 -6.32 -13.32 16.67
N ASP A 219 -6.00 -14.26 15.78
CA ASP A 219 -5.20 -15.45 16.06
C ASP A 219 -3.69 -15.24 15.83
N ALA A 220 -3.26 -14.00 15.56
CA ALA A 220 -1.85 -13.63 15.40
C ALA A 220 -1.27 -13.00 16.69
N ALA A 221 -1.93 -13.15 17.83
CA ALA A 221 -1.48 -12.72 19.16
C ALA A 221 -0.83 -13.88 19.93
#